data_19ef86dcdd703059d61eb9b1cc74da36
#
_entry.id   19ef86dcdd703059d61eb9b1cc74da36
#
_cell.length_a   1.000
_cell.length_b   1.000
_cell.length_c   1.000
_cell.angle_alpha   90.00
_cell.angle_beta   90.00
_cell.angle_gamma   90.00
#
_symmetry.space_group_name_H-M   'P 1'
#
loop_
_entity.id
_entity.type
_entity.pdbx_description
1 polymer ?
#
loop_
_entity_poly.entity_id
_entity_poly.type
_entity_poly.pdbx_seq_one_letter_code
_entity_poly.pdbx_strand_id
1 'polypeptide(L)'
;MLTSGGDCQALNATMRGVVKGLSANVQELEVYGFYDGYKGLIYGNYRMLSAKDFSGILTKGGTILGTSRQPFKLMRTPDEHGLDKVEAMKQNYYKLRLDCLVILGGNGTQKTANLLREEGLNIIHLPKTIDNDIYGTDMTFGFQSAVDIATDAIDRIHTTAASHNRVFLVEVMGHKVGWLTLHAGIAGGADIILLPEIPYDIDKIIEAIHKRAASGH
;
A
#
# COMPACT_ATOMS: atom_id res chain seq x y z
N MET A 1 6.73 -15.37 0.27
CA MET A 1 6.19 -14.01 0.11
C MET A 1 5.86 -13.38 1.47
N LEU A 2 5.88 -12.06 1.55
CA LEU A 2 5.45 -11.30 2.74
C LEU A 2 4.81 -9.97 2.35
N THR A 3 4.00 -9.43 3.28
CA THR A 3 3.40 -8.09 3.19
C THR A 3 3.88 -7.25 4.37
N SER A 4 4.38 -6.03 4.13
CA SER A 4 4.97 -5.20 5.17
C SER A 4 4.52 -3.74 5.07
N GLY A 5 4.40 -3.07 6.21
CA GLY A 5 3.93 -1.69 6.32
C GLY A 5 2.42 -1.59 6.50
N GLY A 6 1.80 -0.49 6.07
CA GLY A 6 0.34 -0.33 6.08
C GLY A 6 -0.34 -1.32 5.14
N ASP A 7 -1.54 -1.75 5.48
CA ASP A 7 -2.36 -2.58 4.59
C ASP A 7 -3.20 -1.72 3.64
N CYS A 8 -3.72 -2.35 2.61
CA CYS A 8 -4.71 -1.77 1.70
C CYS A 8 -5.49 -2.88 0.99
N GLN A 9 -6.56 -2.50 0.31
CA GLN A 9 -7.47 -3.41 -0.36
C GLN A 9 -6.81 -4.31 -1.41
N ALA A 10 -5.71 -3.87 -2.03
CA ALA A 10 -5.06 -4.58 -3.12
C ALA A 10 -4.13 -5.73 -2.70
N LEU A 11 -3.74 -5.84 -1.41
CA LEU A 11 -2.71 -6.80 -0.98
C LEU A 11 -3.07 -8.26 -1.29
N ASN A 12 -4.24 -8.70 -0.86
CA ASN A 12 -4.69 -10.08 -1.10
C ASN A 12 -4.88 -10.37 -2.59
N ALA A 13 -5.43 -9.42 -3.35
CA ALA A 13 -5.59 -9.53 -4.79
C ALA A 13 -4.24 -9.68 -5.50
N THR A 14 -3.24 -8.88 -5.11
CA THR A 14 -1.89 -8.93 -5.67
C THR A 14 -1.20 -10.26 -5.35
N MET A 15 -1.24 -10.72 -4.09
CA MET A 15 -0.69 -12.02 -3.71
C MET A 15 -1.33 -13.16 -4.51
N ARG A 16 -2.66 -13.13 -4.65
CA ARG A 16 -3.39 -14.10 -5.47
C ARG A 16 -2.93 -14.05 -6.95
N GLY A 17 -2.74 -12.85 -7.51
CA GLY A 17 -2.26 -12.67 -8.88
C GLY A 17 -0.87 -13.27 -9.09
N VAL A 18 0.05 -13.02 -8.17
CA VAL A 18 1.41 -13.60 -8.18
C VAL A 18 1.35 -15.13 -8.19
N VAL A 19 0.61 -15.72 -7.24
CA VAL A 19 0.56 -17.18 -7.11
C VAL A 19 -0.12 -17.83 -8.30
N LYS A 20 -1.20 -17.24 -8.82
CA LYS A 20 -1.86 -17.75 -10.03
C LYS A 20 -0.96 -17.66 -11.26
N GLY A 21 -0.25 -16.54 -11.44
CA GLY A 21 0.70 -16.37 -12.53
C GLY A 21 1.84 -17.38 -12.47
N LEU A 22 2.40 -17.59 -11.28
CA LEU A 22 3.45 -18.60 -11.08
C LEU A 22 2.92 -20.02 -11.33
N SER A 23 1.77 -20.38 -10.78
CA SER A 23 1.19 -21.72 -10.96
C SER A 23 0.85 -22.06 -12.43
N ALA A 24 0.67 -21.06 -13.27
CA ALA A 24 0.43 -21.26 -14.70
C ALA A 24 1.73 -21.50 -15.49
N ASN A 25 2.90 -21.13 -14.94
CA ASN A 25 4.16 -21.12 -15.67
C ASN A 25 5.25 -21.98 -15.01
N VAL A 26 5.06 -22.45 -13.78
CA VAL A 26 6.01 -23.25 -13.01
C VAL A 26 5.37 -24.58 -12.65
N GLN A 27 6.04 -25.70 -12.96
CA GLN A 27 5.49 -27.05 -12.77
C GLN A 27 5.38 -27.45 -11.30
N GLU A 28 6.40 -27.15 -10.51
CA GLU A 28 6.43 -27.44 -9.06
C GLU A 28 6.60 -26.13 -8.30
N LEU A 29 5.51 -25.60 -7.78
CA LEU A 29 5.50 -24.34 -7.05
C LEU A 29 5.17 -24.59 -5.57
N GLU A 30 6.14 -24.30 -4.72
CA GLU A 30 5.94 -24.16 -3.28
C GLU A 30 5.88 -22.69 -2.89
N VAL A 31 4.89 -22.31 -2.11
CA VAL A 31 4.70 -20.93 -1.66
C VAL A 31 4.77 -20.87 -0.14
N TYR A 32 5.75 -20.16 0.38
CA TYR A 32 5.89 -19.86 1.81
C TYR A 32 5.37 -18.45 2.08
N GLY A 33 4.43 -18.30 3.01
CA GLY A 33 3.93 -17.03 3.49
C GLY A 33 4.53 -16.71 4.85
N PHE A 34 5.28 -15.60 4.96
CA PHE A 34 5.80 -15.12 6.24
C PHE A 34 4.76 -14.20 6.90
N TYR A 35 4.42 -14.49 8.14
CA TYR A 35 3.46 -13.70 8.91
C TYR A 35 4.08 -12.39 9.42
N ASP A 36 3.26 -11.36 9.52
CA ASP A 36 3.65 -10.05 10.05
C ASP A 36 4.86 -9.41 9.36
N GLY A 37 5.00 -9.64 8.04
CA GLY A 37 6.00 -9.01 7.21
C GLY A 37 7.43 -9.45 7.54
N TYR A 38 8.36 -8.49 7.58
CA TYR A 38 9.76 -8.79 7.90
C TYR A 38 9.94 -9.43 9.28
N LYS A 39 9.04 -9.18 10.24
CA LYS A 39 9.07 -9.84 11.54
C LYS A 39 9.02 -11.36 11.39
N GLY A 40 8.12 -11.86 10.56
CA GLY A 40 8.03 -13.29 10.27
C GLY A 40 9.28 -13.86 9.60
N LEU A 41 9.88 -13.09 8.69
CA LEU A 41 11.12 -13.51 8.03
C LEU A 41 12.32 -13.51 9.01
N ILE A 42 12.41 -12.56 9.95
CA ILE A 42 13.44 -12.48 10.98
C ILE A 42 13.35 -13.67 11.94
N TYR A 43 12.16 -13.93 12.46
CA TYR A 43 11.97 -14.94 13.54
C TYR A 43 11.53 -16.31 13.01
N GLY A 44 11.45 -16.53 11.70
CA GLY A 44 11.07 -17.80 11.10
C GLY A 44 9.59 -18.16 11.31
N ASN A 45 8.70 -17.16 11.39
CA ASN A 45 7.25 -17.37 11.49
C ASN A 45 6.61 -17.40 10.10
N TYR A 46 6.41 -18.59 9.58
CA TYR A 46 5.86 -18.83 8.23
C TYR A 46 5.02 -20.08 8.18
N ARG A 47 4.25 -20.23 7.11
CA ARG A 47 3.66 -21.51 6.71
C ARG A 47 3.74 -21.73 5.20
N MET A 48 3.67 -22.98 4.79
CA MET A 48 3.45 -23.34 3.39
C MET A 48 1.99 -23.04 3.03
N LEU A 49 1.78 -22.33 1.92
CA LEU A 49 0.47 -21.94 1.40
C LEU A 49 0.12 -22.77 0.18
N SER A 50 -1.11 -23.23 0.13
CA SER A 50 -1.68 -23.98 -0.98
C SER A 50 -2.54 -23.08 -1.89
N ALA A 51 -2.90 -23.54 -3.06
CA ALA A 51 -3.82 -22.84 -3.95
C ALA A 51 -5.16 -22.49 -3.30
N LYS A 52 -5.60 -23.27 -2.30
CA LYS A 52 -6.85 -23.01 -1.53
C LYS A 52 -6.75 -21.75 -0.67
N ASP A 53 -5.57 -21.44 -0.13
CA ASP A 53 -5.34 -20.24 0.69
C ASP A 53 -5.52 -18.94 -0.11
N PHE A 54 -5.38 -19.00 -1.44
CA PHE A 54 -5.58 -17.88 -2.35
C PHE A 54 -6.95 -17.85 -3.01
N SER A 55 -7.84 -18.78 -2.64
CA SER A 55 -9.23 -18.81 -3.10
C SER A 55 -10.10 -17.86 -2.25
N GLY A 56 -10.98 -17.10 -2.88
CA GLY A 56 -11.92 -16.21 -2.19
C GLY A 56 -11.30 -14.95 -1.56
N ILE A 57 -10.03 -14.65 -1.81
CA ILE A 57 -9.37 -13.48 -1.20
C ILE A 57 -9.31 -12.25 -2.12
N LEU A 58 -9.81 -12.34 -3.35
CA LEU A 58 -9.70 -11.26 -4.35
C LEU A 58 -10.29 -9.93 -3.86
N THR A 59 -11.45 -9.99 -3.22
CA THR A 59 -12.19 -8.83 -2.71
C THR A 59 -12.04 -8.64 -1.19
N LYS A 60 -11.22 -9.48 -0.54
CA LYS A 60 -10.99 -9.40 0.90
C LYS A 60 -9.95 -8.32 1.19
N GLY A 61 -10.30 -7.33 2.00
CA GLY A 61 -9.38 -6.28 2.46
C GLY A 61 -8.31 -6.80 3.42
N GLY A 62 -7.36 -5.92 3.74
CA GLY A 62 -6.23 -6.27 4.59
C GLY A 62 -5.26 -7.24 3.92
N THR A 63 -4.63 -8.09 4.72
CA THR A 63 -3.70 -9.13 4.26
C THR A 63 -3.88 -10.44 5.03
N ILE A 64 -3.93 -11.57 4.32
CA ILE A 64 -4.02 -12.90 4.94
C ILE A 64 -2.74 -13.31 5.68
N LEU A 65 -1.63 -12.62 5.43
CA LEU A 65 -0.33 -12.85 6.08
C LEU A 65 -0.10 -11.95 7.29
N GLY A 66 -1.00 -10.99 7.55
CA GLY A 66 -0.72 -9.95 8.52
C GLY A 66 0.39 -9.01 8.06
N THR A 67 0.63 -7.96 8.81
CA THR A 67 1.66 -6.97 8.51
C THR A 67 2.20 -6.35 9.78
N SER A 68 3.46 -5.92 9.73
CA SER A 68 4.06 -5.10 10.79
C SER A 68 4.97 -4.04 10.19
N ARG A 69 5.24 -2.99 10.98
CA ARG A 69 6.21 -1.97 10.62
C ARG A 69 7.55 -2.30 11.27
N GLN A 70 8.54 -2.57 10.43
CA GLN A 70 9.93 -2.71 10.83
C GLN A 70 10.71 -1.54 10.23
N PRO A 71 11.13 -0.54 11.02
CA PRO A 71 11.81 0.64 10.49
C PRO A 71 13.13 0.26 9.81
N PHE A 72 13.32 0.69 8.56
CA PHE A 72 14.54 0.41 7.80
C PHE A 72 15.82 0.81 8.55
N LYS A 73 15.80 1.96 9.23
CA LYS A 73 16.95 2.45 10.01
C LYS A 73 17.42 1.49 11.11
N LEU A 74 16.52 0.63 11.59
CA LEU A 74 16.79 -0.32 12.65
C LEU A 74 17.09 -1.73 12.15
N MET A 75 17.12 -1.96 10.82
CA MET A 75 17.36 -3.30 10.28
C MET A 75 18.77 -3.83 10.56
N ARG A 76 19.79 -2.94 10.54
CA ARG A 76 21.18 -3.30 10.87
C ARG A 76 21.50 -3.18 12.35
N THR A 77 20.53 -2.80 13.18
CA THR A 77 20.68 -2.75 14.64
C THR A 77 20.18 -4.08 15.20
N PRO A 78 20.99 -4.81 15.98
CA PRO A 78 20.53 -6.02 16.65
C PRO A 78 19.29 -5.77 17.50
N ASP A 79 18.47 -6.80 17.71
CA ASP A 79 17.33 -6.70 18.60
C ASP A 79 17.75 -6.70 20.08
N GLU A 80 16.78 -6.69 21.00
CA GLU A 80 17.02 -6.69 22.44
C GLU A 80 17.74 -7.96 22.97
N HIS A 81 17.77 -9.01 22.16
CA HIS A 81 18.47 -10.27 22.44
C HIS A 81 19.80 -10.39 21.69
N GLY A 82 20.24 -9.33 21.00
CA GLY A 82 21.47 -9.30 20.22
C GLY A 82 21.39 -10.00 18.87
N LEU A 83 20.19 -10.32 18.38
CA LEU A 83 20.00 -10.96 17.08
C LEU A 83 20.28 -9.98 15.93
N ASP A 84 21.19 -10.34 15.03
CA ASP A 84 21.34 -9.66 13.74
C ASP A 84 20.16 -10.01 12.83
N LYS A 85 19.28 -9.02 12.61
CA LYS A 85 18.04 -9.20 11.84
C LYS A 85 18.30 -9.52 10.38
N VAL A 86 19.33 -8.92 9.78
CA VAL A 86 19.67 -9.14 8.37
C VAL A 86 20.17 -10.56 8.18
N GLU A 87 21.10 -10.99 9.05
CA GLU A 87 21.62 -12.35 9.00
C GLU A 87 20.52 -13.38 9.29
N ALA A 88 19.63 -13.13 10.24
CA ALA A 88 18.50 -14.01 10.52
C ALA A 88 17.56 -14.16 9.31
N MET A 89 17.27 -13.08 8.59
CA MET A 89 16.47 -13.14 7.36
C MET A 89 17.15 -13.97 6.27
N LYS A 90 18.47 -13.82 6.10
CA LYS A 90 19.28 -14.61 5.16
C LYS A 90 19.26 -16.09 5.52
N GLN A 91 19.48 -16.41 6.80
CA GLN A 91 19.45 -17.79 7.29
C GLN A 91 18.10 -18.46 7.01
N ASN A 92 16.98 -17.78 7.27
CA ASN A 92 15.65 -18.31 6.98
C ASN A 92 15.41 -18.47 5.46
N TYR A 93 15.90 -17.54 4.64
CA TYR A 93 15.84 -17.65 3.18
C TYR A 93 16.57 -18.90 2.67
N TYR A 94 17.82 -19.12 3.09
CA TYR A 94 18.61 -20.27 2.66
C TYR A 94 18.15 -21.59 3.27
N LYS A 95 17.73 -21.59 4.56
CA LYS A 95 17.16 -22.75 5.24
C LYS A 95 15.96 -23.32 4.51
N LEU A 96 15.09 -22.45 4.00
CA LEU A 96 13.92 -22.84 3.22
C LEU A 96 14.21 -23.06 1.74
N ARG A 97 15.46 -22.88 1.30
CA ARG A 97 15.88 -23.00 -0.11
C ARG A 97 14.99 -22.18 -1.05
N LEU A 98 14.67 -20.95 -0.65
CA LEU A 98 13.83 -20.08 -1.48
C LEU A 98 14.57 -19.68 -2.76
N ASP A 99 13.92 -19.83 -3.91
CA ASP A 99 14.44 -19.34 -5.19
C ASP A 99 14.26 -17.82 -5.32
N CYS A 100 13.21 -17.29 -4.72
CA CYS A 100 12.88 -15.87 -4.75
C CYS A 100 12.02 -15.47 -3.54
N LEU A 101 12.20 -14.23 -3.07
CA LEU A 101 11.33 -13.64 -2.06
C LEU A 101 10.53 -12.48 -2.66
N VAL A 102 9.22 -12.65 -2.76
CA VAL A 102 8.29 -11.60 -3.21
C VAL A 102 7.82 -10.79 -2.01
N ILE A 103 8.05 -9.48 -2.06
CA ILE A 103 7.78 -8.54 -0.97
C ILE A 103 6.81 -7.47 -1.43
N LEU A 104 5.68 -7.32 -0.74
CA LEU A 104 4.69 -6.30 -1.01
C LEU A 104 4.75 -5.21 0.07
N GLY A 105 4.94 -3.96 -0.34
CA GLY A 105 4.94 -2.85 0.62
C GLY A 105 5.33 -1.50 0.03
N GLY A 106 5.34 -0.47 0.89
CA GLY A 106 5.65 0.90 0.53
C GLY A 106 7.15 1.22 0.54
N ASN A 107 7.49 2.50 0.49
CA ASN A 107 8.86 3.01 0.43
C ASN A 107 9.81 2.43 1.50
N GLY A 108 9.35 2.33 2.75
CA GLY A 108 10.17 1.76 3.83
C GLY A 108 10.46 0.28 3.61
N THR A 109 9.49 -0.47 3.13
CA THR A 109 9.60 -1.89 2.77
C THR A 109 10.54 -2.09 1.60
N GLN A 110 10.46 -1.22 0.58
CA GLN A 110 11.34 -1.25 -0.60
C GLN A 110 12.82 -1.05 -0.22
N LYS A 111 13.11 -0.16 0.72
CA LYS A 111 14.49 0.05 1.21
C LYS A 111 15.06 -1.22 1.85
N THR A 112 14.26 -1.93 2.66
CA THR A 112 14.68 -3.21 3.24
C THR A 112 14.78 -4.31 2.18
N ALA A 113 13.88 -4.34 1.20
CA ALA A 113 13.96 -5.26 0.06
C ALA A 113 15.27 -5.05 -0.73
N ASN A 114 15.64 -3.79 -1.01
CA ASN A 114 16.91 -3.46 -1.66
C ASN A 114 18.13 -3.87 -0.82
N LEU A 115 18.07 -3.65 0.50
CA LEU A 115 19.12 -4.12 1.40
C LEU A 115 19.34 -5.64 1.27
N LEU A 116 18.26 -6.43 1.29
CA LEU A 116 18.37 -7.89 1.15
C LEU A 116 18.88 -8.30 -0.24
N ARG A 117 18.52 -7.57 -1.30
CA ARG A 117 19.08 -7.76 -2.63
C ARG A 117 20.60 -7.50 -2.66
N GLU A 118 21.07 -6.45 -2.00
CA GLU A 118 22.51 -6.14 -1.86
C GLU A 118 23.24 -7.21 -1.04
N GLU A 119 22.56 -7.87 -0.11
CA GLU A 119 23.07 -9.04 0.64
C GLU A 119 23.04 -10.36 -0.19
N GLY A 120 22.65 -10.28 -1.46
CA GLY A 120 22.73 -11.41 -2.40
C GLY A 120 21.47 -12.27 -2.53
N LEU A 121 20.34 -11.85 -1.92
CA LEU A 121 19.09 -12.58 -2.06
C LEU A 121 18.37 -12.19 -3.37
N ASN A 122 17.68 -13.15 -3.98
CA ASN A 122 16.81 -12.89 -5.12
C ASN A 122 15.48 -12.30 -4.64
N ILE A 123 15.29 -11.00 -4.83
CA ILE A 123 14.17 -10.23 -4.30
C ILE A 123 13.35 -9.62 -5.43
N ILE A 124 12.03 -9.78 -5.37
CA ILE A 124 11.06 -9.05 -6.19
C ILE A 124 10.20 -8.19 -5.26
N HIS A 125 10.29 -6.87 -5.40
CA HIS A 125 9.46 -5.93 -4.66
C HIS A 125 8.27 -5.50 -5.51
N LEU A 126 7.06 -5.60 -4.94
CA LEU A 126 5.82 -5.12 -5.53
C LEU A 126 5.40 -3.83 -4.81
N PRO A 127 5.36 -2.69 -5.53
CA PRO A 127 5.12 -1.39 -4.91
C PRO A 127 3.66 -1.27 -4.47
N LYS A 128 3.41 -1.29 -3.15
CA LYS A 128 2.09 -1.19 -2.55
C LYS A 128 2.01 0.04 -1.65
N THR A 129 1.17 0.99 -2.05
CA THR A 129 0.74 2.15 -1.25
C THR A 129 -0.54 2.73 -1.86
N ILE A 130 -1.34 3.43 -1.08
CA ILE A 130 -2.48 4.20 -1.59
C ILE A 130 -2.06 5.59 -2.09
N ASP A 131 -0.86 6.05 -1.73
CA ASP A 131 -0.40 7.41 -1.99
C ASP A 131 0.17 7.61 -3.40
N ASN A 132 0.49 6.51 -4.10
CA ASN A 132 1.17 6.51 -5.41
C ASN A 132 2.51 7.28 -5.41
N ASP A 133 3.28 7.14 -4.33
CA ASP A 133 4.50 7.92 -4.04
C ASP A 133 5.80 7.13 -4.22
N ILE A 134 5.78 5.98 -4.89
CA ILE A 134 6.96 5.13 -5.11
C ILE A 134 7.56 5.43 -6.48
N TYR A 135 8.81 5.88 -6.50
CA TYR A 135 9.55 6.15 -7.72
C TYR A 135 9.78 4.88 -8.54
N GLY A 136 9.64 4.99 -9.87
CA GLY A 136 9.89 3.90 -10.81
C GLY A 136 8.68 3.03 -11.13
N THR A 137 7.49 3.44 -10.71
CA THR A 137 6.22 2.83 -11.13
C THR A 137 5.20 3.92 -11.47
N ASP A 138 4.37 3.69 -12.47
CA ASP A 138 3.29 4.62 -12.85
C ASP A 138 2.13 4.54 -11.86
N MET A 139 1.85 3.33 -11.35
CA MET A 139 0.75 3.09 -10.43
C MET A 139 1.14 2.04 -9.39
N THR A 140 0.85 2.35 -8.12
CA THR A 140 1.08 1.43 -7.01
C THR A 140 -0.16 0.56 -6.75
N PHE A 141 0.07 -0.66 -6.26
CA PHE A 141 -1.01 -1.54 -5.81
C PHE A 141 -1.73 -0.92 -4.61
N GLY A 142 -3.00 -0.62 -4.78
CA GLY A 142 -3.85 0.03 -3.77
C GLY A 142 -4.26 1.46 -4.07
N PHE A 143 -3.55 2.17 -4.95
CA PHE A 143 -3.89 3.54 -5.31
C PHE A 143 -5.29 3.64 -5.93
N GLN A 144 -5.56 2.87 -7.00
CA GLN A 144 -6.85 2.93 -7.68
C GLN A 144 -8.02 2.57 -6.77
N SER A 145 -7.88 1.53 -5.94
CA SER A 145 -8.93 1.16 -4.97
C SER A 145 -9.20 2.28 -3.95
N ALA A 146 -8.16 3.01 -3.55
CA ALA A 146 -8.31 4.15 -2.64
C ALA A 146 -8.98 5.34 -3.33
N VAL A 147 -8.69 5.60 -4.60
CA VAL A 147 -9.38 6.62 -5.41
C VAL A 147 -10.87 6.30 -5.51
N ASP A 148 -11.24 5.06 -5.82
CA ASP A 148 -12.63 4.64 -5.93
C ASP A 148 -13.40 4.84 -4.60
N ILE A 149 -12.79 4.45 -3.48
CA ILE A 149 -13.39 4.63 -2.14
C ILE A 149 -13.55 6.10 -1.78
N ALA A 150 -12.54 6.92 -2.05
CA ALA A 150 -12.59 8.34 -1.77
C ALA A 150 -13.63 9.05 -2.66
N THR A 151 -13.74 8.67 -3.93
CA THR A 151 -14.74 9.19 -4.86
C THR A 151 -16.16 8.83 -4.38
N ASP A 152 -16.42 7.58 -4.01
CA ASP A 152 -17.73 7.18 -3.45
C ASP A 152 -18.09 7.96 -2.18
N ALA A 153 -17.12 8.22 -1.32
CA ALA A 153 -17.33 9.03 -0.12
C ALA A 153 -17.69 10.49 -0.46
N ILE A 154 -17.03 11.10 -1.46
CA ILE A 154 -17.32 12.45 -1.95
C ILE A 154 -18.73 12.49 -2.57
N ASP A 155 -19.08 11.56 -3.43
CA ASP A 155 -20.40 11.47 -4.07
C ASP A 155 -21.54 11.44 -3.05
N ARG A 156 -21.39 10.70 -1.97
CA ARG A 156 -22.40 10.59 -0.91
C ARG A 156 -22.64 11.90 -0.17
N ILE A 157 -21.66 12.81 -0.16
CA ILE A 157 -21.76 14.10 0.53
C ILE A 157 -22.49 15.16 -0.31
N HIS A 158 -22.46 15.07 -1.63
CA HIS A 158 -23.04 16.08 -2.53
C HIS A 158 -24.52 16.37 -2.24
N THR A 159 -25.33 15.34 -2.06
CA THR A 159 -26.78 15.49 -1.83
C THR A 159 -27.09 16.24 -0.56
N THR A 160 -26.39 15.95 0.53
CA THR A 160 -26.60 16.67 1.80
C THR A 160 -26.00 18.08 1.76
N ALA A 161 -24.90 18.30 1.03
CA ALA A 161 -24.34 19.62 0.80
C ALA A 161 -25.36 20.54 0.12
N ALA A 162 -25.94 20.09 -0.99
CA ALA A 162 -26.98 20.82 -1.71
C ALA A 162 -28.25 21.06 -0.87
N SER A 163 -28.74 20.04 -0.14
CA SER A 163 -29.97 20.15 0.65
C SER A 163 -29.86 21.15 1.80
N HIS A 164 -28.68 21.37 2.32
CA HIS A 164 -28.44 22.22 3.50
C HIS A 164 -27.65 23.50 3.20
N ASN A 165 -27.31 23.77 1.93
CA ASN A 165 -26.42 24.87 1.52
C ASN A 165 -25.14 24.92 2.34
N ARG A 166 -24.46 23.77 2.46
CA ARG A 166 -23.25 23.62 3.27
C ARG A 166 -22.03 23.44 2.40
N VAL A 167 -20.92 23.98 2.87
CA VAL A 167 -19.58 23.64 2.35
C VAL A 167 -19.04 22.47 3.17
N PHE A 168 -18.62 21.42 2.49
CA PHE A 168 -17.95 20.28 3.12
C PHE A 168 -16.45 20.32 2.82
N LEU A 169 -15.66 20.14 3.85
CA LEU A 169 -14.23 19.94 3.75
C LEU A 169 -13.96 18.45 3.93
N VAL A 170 -13.43 17.83 2.89
CA VAL A 170 -13.08 16.40 2.87
C VAL A 170 -11.55 16.26 2.91
N GLU A 171 -11.02 15.75 4.00
CA GLU A 171 -9.60 15.42 4.10
C GLU A 171 -9.37 14.04 3.51
N VAL A 172 -8.44 13.94 2.54
CA VAL A 172 -8.03 12.71 1.89
C VAL A 172 -6.57 12.43 2.23
N MET A 173 -6.23 11.16 2.52
CA MET A 173 -4.86 10.74 2.75
C MET A 173 -3.98 10.96 1.51
N GLY A 174 -2.66 10.93 1.69
CA GLY A 174 -1.70 11.09 0.57
C GLY A 174 -0.29 11.32 1.08
N HIS A 175 -0.08 11.40 2.40
CA HIS A 175 1.19 11.71 3.06
C HIS A 175 1.75 13.05 2.57
N LYS A 176 2.72 13.04 1.65
CA LYS A 176 3.36 14.27 1.11
C LYS A 176 3.00 14.55 -0.34
N VAL A 177 2.14 13.74 -0.94
CA VAL A 177 1.73 13.86 -2.33
C VAL A 177 0.21 13.92 -2.46
N GLY A 178 -0.27 14.70 -3.43
CA GLY A 178 -1.69 14.97 -3.63
C GLY A 178 -2.37 14.09 -4.68
N TRP A 179 -1.75 13.01 -5.15
CA TRP A 179 -2.30 12.18 -6.21
C TRP A 179 -3.69 11.64 -5.89
N LEU A 180 -3.87 11.08 -4.69
CA LEU A 180 -5.16 10.51 -4.27
C LEU A 180 -6.24 11.60 -4.20
N THR A 181 -5.92 12.73 -3.59
CA THR A 181 -6.82 13.90 -3.49
C THR A 181 -7.19 14.44 -4.85
N LEU A 182 -6.22 14.56 -5.77
CA LEU A 182 -6.44 15.06 -7.11
C LEU A 182 -7.41 14.15 -7.90
N HIS A 183 -7.11 12.87 -7.95
CA HIS A 183 -7.93 11.92 -8.71
C HIS A 183 -9.34 11.78 -8.13
N ALA A 184 -9.46 11.63 -6.81
CA ALA A 184 -10.75 11.50 -6.15
C ALA A 184 -11.57 12.80 -6.23
N GLY A 185 -10.92 13.96 -6.09
CA GLY A 185 -11.57 15.26 -6.19
C GLY A 185 -12.09 15.55 -7.59
N ILE A 186 -11.34 15.24 -8.63
CA ILE A 186 -11.79 15.37 -10.03
C ILE A 186 -12.94 14.39 -10.30
N ALA A 187 -12.78 13.12 -9.93
CA ALA A 187 -13.80 12.10 -10.19
C ALA A 187 -15.10 12.36 -9.41
N GLY A 188 -15.00 12.81 -8.16
CA GLY A 188 -16.15 13.15 -7.32
C GLY A 188 -16.69 14.57 -7.51
N GLY A 189 -16.19 15.34 -8.48
CA GLY A 189 -16.72 16.67 -8.82
C GLY A 189 -16.50 17.73 -7.73
N ALA A 190 -15.37 17.69 -7.01
CA ALA A 190 -15.05 18.70 -6.02
C ALA A 190 -14.84 20.08 -6.64
N ASP A 191 -15.41 21.12 -6.05
CA ASP A 191 -15.29 22.50 -6.55
C ASP A 191 -13.89 23.07 -6.37
N ILE A 192 -13.20 22.66 -5.31
CA ILE A 192 -11.86 23.12 -4.95
C ILE A 192 -11.05 21.90 -4.50
N ILE A 193 -9.86 21.74 -5.08
CA ILE A 193 -8.92 20.66 -4.73
C ILE A 193 -7.62 21.30 -4.27
N LEU A 194 -7.25 21.06 -3.01
CA LEU A 194 -6.03 21.57 -2.41
C LEU A 194 -5.00 20.43 -2.35
N LEU A 195 -3.82 20.67 -2.93
CA LEU A 195 -2.74 19.70 -3.03
C LEU A 195 -1.51 20.17 -2.25
N PRO A 196 -0.76 19.29 -1.58
CA PRO A 196 0.42 19.69 -0.81
C PRO A 196 1.55 20.26 -1.68
N GLU A 197 1.56 19.93 -2.97
CA GLU A 197 2.57 20.41 -3.93
C GLU A 197 2.33 21.84 -4.39
N ILE A 198 1.10 22.38 -4.22
CA ILE A 198 0.70 23.69 -4.76
C ILE A 198 0.34 24.62 -3.59
N PRO A 199 1.10 25.73 -3.41
CA PRO A 199 0.69 26.74 -2.44
C PRO A 199 -0.68 27.30 -2.75
N TYR A 200 -1.52 27.47 -1.71
CA TYR A 200 -2.86 28.02 -1.85
C TYR A 200 -3.03 29.30 -1.01
N ASP A 201 -3.98 30.10 -1.43
CA ASP A 201 -4.35 31.36 -0.80
C ASP A 201 -5.77 31.23 -0.24
N ILE A 202 -5.92 31.46 1.06
CA ILE A 202 -7.21 31.34 1.76
C ILE A 202 -8.24 32.33 1.22
N ASP A 203 -7.84 33.56 0.91
CA ASP A 203 -8.77 34.58 0.42
C ASP A 203 -9.35 34.19 -0.94
N LYS A 204 -8.54 33.59 -1.82
CA LYS A 204 -9.01 33.05 -3.11
C LYS A 204 -9.97 31.86 -2.94
N ILE A 205 -9.74 31.02 -1.95
CA ILE A 205 -10.67 29.93 -1.62
C ILE A 205 -12.02 30.50 -1.16
N ILE A 206 -12.00 31.49 -0.27
CA ILE A 206 -13.20 32.17 0.21
C ILE A 206 -13.94 32.83 -0.95
N GLU A 207 -13.23 33.54 -1.84
CA GLU A 207 -13.82 34.14 -3.03
C GLU A 207 -14.51 33.10 -3.93
N ALA A 208 -13.88 31.95 -4.17
CA ALA A 208 -14.44 30.87 -4.96
C ALA A 208 -15.72 30.31 -4.33
N ILE A 209 -15.74 30.12 -3.01
CA ILE A 209 -16.92 29.68 -2.26
C ILE A 209 -18.07 30.71 -2.38
N HIS A 210 -17.79 32.00 -2.20
CA HIS A 210 -18.79 33.04 -2.36
C HIS A 210 -19.36 33.09 -3.78
N LYS A 211 -18.52 32.99 -4.78
CA LYS A 211 -18.92 32.97 -6.21
C LYS A 211 -19.85 31.79 -6.49
N ARG A 212 -19.55 30.61 -5.96
CA ARG A 212 -20.41 29.43 -6.10
C ARG A 212 -21.74 29.61 -5.40
N ALA A 213 -21.75 30.07 -4.18
CA ALA A 213 -22.98 30.33 -3.43
C ALA A 213 -23.88 31.37 -4.15
N ALA A 214 -23.31 32.42 -4.76
CA ALA A 214 -24.03 33.42 -5.54
C ALA A 214 -24.64 32.87 -6.83
N SER A 215 -24.08 31.77 -7.40
CA SER A 215 -24.64 31.14 -8.60
C SER A 215 -25.82 30.19 -8.34
N GLY A 216 -26.23 30.04 -7.10
CA GLY A 216 -27.36 29.21 -6.71
C GLY A 216 -27.09 27.71 -6.64
N HIS A 217 -25.84 27.36 -6.48
CA HIS A 217 -25.40 25.96 -6.37
C HIS A 217 -24.78 25.67 -5.01
#